data_0b97bdcff272e6216a780a49eab82c4d
#
_entry.id   0b97bdcff272e6216a780a49eab82c4d
#
_cell.length_a   1.000
_cell.length_b   1.000
_cell.length_c   1.000
_cell.angle_alpha   90.00
_cell.angle_beta   90.00
_cell.angle_gamma   90.00
#
_symmetry.space_group_name_H-M   'P 1'
#
loop_
_entity.id
_entity.type
_entity.pdbx_description
1 polymer ?
#
loop_
_entity_poly.entity_id
_entity_poly.type
_entity_poly.pdbx_seq_one_letter_code
_entity_poly.pdbx_strand_id
1 'polypeptide(L)'
;RFLPFIPMPNSCAAPLSRKNSLRALTRIIIVLHFLRTAIGTQTAPPNQILVGLALFLTFFIMWPTFQQINEDAIQPLDNGDITIEEAYKAAETPIRDFMYGQTQEKDLHLFMDIDGEDYPDQMTLELYYDVPMTTVIPAFIISELRYAFIMGFLIYIPFIVIDMVVASVLMSMGMMMLPPTTISLPFKILLFILADGWNLVIGSVVKTFY
;
A
#
# COMPACT_ATOMS: atom_id res chain seq x y z
N ARG A 1 11.68 20.51 -13.56
CA ARG A 1 12.05 19.38 -14.44
C ARG A 1 11.52 18.11 -13.75
N PHE A 2 10.35 17.65 -14.17
CA PHE A 2 9.80 16.38 -13.81
C PHE A 2 10.74 15.29 -14.36
N LEU A 3 11.27 14.45 -13.49
CA LEU A 3 12.00 13.26 -13.91
C LEU A 3 11.01 12.32 -14.61
N PRO A 4 11.30 11.86 -15.83
CA PRO A 4 10.44 10.90 -16.50
C PRO A 4 10.45 9.57 -15.75
N PHE A 5 9.27 9.02 -15.57
CA PHE A 5 9.03 7.63 -15.21
C PHE A 5 9.75 6.75 -16.23
N ILE A 6 10.85 6.12 -15.87
CA ILE A 6 11.56 5.16 -16.70
C ILE A 6 10.84 3.83 -16.52
N PRO A 7 10.14 3.31 -17.53
CA PRO A 7 9.63 1.95 -17.48
C PRO A 7 10.83 0.99 -17.55
N MET A 8 10.88 0.05 -16.61
CA MET A 8 11.85 -1.04 -16.63
C MET A 8 11.76 -1.83 -17.94
N PRO A 9 12.89 -2.31 -18.50
CA PRO A 9 12.88 -3.09 -19.74
C PRO A 9 12.10 -4.40 -19.54
N ASN A 10 11.12 -4.62 -20.42
CA ASN A 10 10.37 -5.86 -20.59
C ASN A 10 11.35 -6.98 -21.04
N SER A 11 11.92 -7.69 -20.11
CA SER A 11 12.72 -8.87 -20.41
C SER A 11 12.46 -9.94 -19.35
N CYS A 12 11.57 -10.78 -19.68
CA CYS A 12 10.99 -12.00 -19.13
C CYS A 12 9.51 -11.80 -18.78
N ALA A 13 8.67 -11.99 -19.78
CA ALA A 13 7.25 -12.22 -19.60
C ALA A 13 7.05 -13.64 -19.01
N ALA A 14 7.28 -13.77 -17.72
CA ALA A 14 6.60 -14.79 -16.94
C ALA A 14 5.15 -14.34 -16.78
N PRO A 15 4.16 -15.23 -16.88
CA PRO A 15 2.77 -14.85 -16.70
C PRO A 15 2.64 -14.19 -15.32
N LEU A 16 2.15 -12.94 -15.29
CA LEU A 16 1.84 -12.19 -14.08
C LEU A 16 0.83 -12.99 -13.25
N SER A 17 1.34 -13.95 -12.50
CA SER A 17 0.60 -14.64 -11.47
C SER A 17 0.23 -13.61 -10.42
N ARG A 18 -1.07 -13.45 -10.17
CA ARG A 18 -1.71 -12.56 -9.20
C ARG A 18 -1.21 -12.84 -7.79
N LYS A 19 -0.11 -12.21 -7.37
CA LYS A 19 0.56 -12.51 -6.10
C LYS A 19 0.76 -11.25 -5.29
N ASN A 20 -0.28 -10.72 -4.60
CA ASN A 20 -0.07 -9.50 -3.83
C ASN A 20 -1.04 -9.32 -2.66
N SER A 21 -0.68 -9.69 -1.44
CA SER A 21 -1.76 -9.68 -0.48
C SER A 21 -1.51 -9.28 0.99
N LEU A 22 -0.38 -9.56 1.62
CA LEU A 22 -0.17 -9.23 3.05
C LEU A 22 0.02 -7.71 3.31
N ARG A 23 0.25 -6.95 2.28
CA ARG A 23 0.66 -5.53 2.31
C ARG A 23 -0.48 -4.55 2.19
N ALA A 24 -1.56 -5.01 1.61
CA ALA A 24 -2.74 -4.20 1.41
C ALA A 24 -3.18 -3.53 2.71
N LEU A 25 -3.08 -4.22 3.85
CA LEU A 25 -3.61 -3.73 5.12
C LEU A 25 -2.99 -2.40 5.55
N THR A 26 -1.65 -2.30 5.63
CA THR A 26 -0.98 -1.09 6.10
C THR A 26 -1.20 0.07 5.14
N ARG A 27 -1.03 -0.17 3.83
CA ARG A 27 -1.26 0.83 2.78
C ARG A 27 -2.71 1.30 2.79
N ILE A 28 -3.67 0.39 2.82
CA ILE A 28 -5.10 0.70 2.82
C ILE A 28 -5.49 1.50 4.06
N ILE A 29 -5.06 1.08 5.27
CA ILE A 29 -5.37 1.79 6.52
C ILE A 29 -4.85 3.23 6.47
N ILE A 30 -3.60 3.43 6.04
CA ILE A 30 -2.99 4.76 5.97
C ILE A 30 -3.73 5.63 4.96
N VAL A 31 -4.00 5.12 3.76
CA VAL A 31 -4.72 5.86 2.71
C VAL A 31 -6.13 6.22 3.17
N LEU A 32 -6.86 5.30 3.79
CA LEU A 32 -8.20 5.57 4.32
C LEU A 32 -8.16 6.60 5.47
N HIS A 33 -7.11 6.58 6.30
CA HIS A 33 -6.92 7.59 7.34
C HIS A 33 -6.66 8.98 6.74
N PHE A 34 -5.81 9.08 5.71
CA PHE A 34 -5.58 10.32 4.96
C PHE A 34 -6.87 10.82 4.31
N LEU A 35 -7.65 9.93 3.69
CA LEU A 35 -8.94 10.27 3.09
C LEU A 35 -9.88 10.90 4.11
N ARG A 36 -10.07 10.25 5.27
CA ARG A 36 -10.93 10.79 6.35
C ARG A 36 -10.46 12.16 6.81
N THR A 37 -9.14 12.32 6.99
CA THR A 37 -8.54 13.60 7.40
C THR A 37 -8.71 14.67 6.32
N ALA A 38 -8.57 14.32 5.05
CA ALA A 38 -8.74 15.21 3.91
C ALA A 38 -10.17 15.77 3.81
N ILE A 39 -11.18 14.90 3.97
CA ILE A 39 -12.59 15.30 4.00
C ILE A 39 -12.87 16.25 5.18
N GLY A 40 -12.12 16.10 6.29
CA GLY A 40 -12.29 16.94 7.48
C GLY A 40 -13.30 16.36 8.49
N THR A 41 -13.74 15.11 8.30
CA THR A 41 -14.60 14.42 9.26
C THR A 41 -13.74 13.81 10.36
N GLN A 42 -13.84 14.36 11.58
CA GLN A 42 -12.99 13.92 12.70
C GLN A 42 -13.35 12.52 13.22
N THR A 43 -14.63 12.15 13.16
CA THR A 43 -15.16 10.92 13.79
C THR A 43 -15.85 9.95 12.83
N ALA A 44 -16.22 10.38 11.62
CA ALA A 44 -16.93 9.55 10.65
C ALA A 44 -16.09 9.36 9.37
N PRO A 45 -15.93 8.11 8.87
CA PRO A 45 -16.33 6.85 9.50
C PRO A 45 -15.49 6.49 10.74
N PRO A 46 -16.04 5.76 11.73
CA PRO A 46 -15.29 5.29 12.90
C PRO A 46 -14.09 4.41 12.52
N ASN A 47 -13.05 4.39 13.37
CA ASN A 47 -11.83 3.62 13.11
C ASN A 47 -12.11 2.14 12.88
N GLN A 48 -13.08 1.56 13.63
CA GLN A 48 -13.45 0.15 13.47
C GLN A 48 -13.93 -0.18 12.05
N ILE A 49 -14.69 0.72 11.44
CA ILE A 49 -15.18 0.53 10.06
C ILE A 49 -14.03 0.60 9.06
N LEU A 50 -13.10 1.56 9.24
CA LEU A 50 -11.93 1.68 8.35
C LEU A 50 -11.01 0.46 8.46
N VAL A 51 -10.77 -0.02 9.69
CA VAL A 51 -9.97 -1.23 9.93
C VAL A 51 -10.69 -2.46 9.36
N GLY A 52 -11.98 -2.61 9.58
CA GLY A 52 -12.78 -3.70 9.04
C GLY A 52 -12.76 -3.73 7.52
N LEU A 53 -12.93 -2.56 6.87
CA LEU A 53 -12.84 -2.43 5.42
C LEU A 53 -11.44 -2.79 4.91
N ALA A 54 -10.39 -2.30 5.58
CA ALA A 54 -9.02 -2.59 5.22
C ALA A 54 -8.70 -4.09 5.35
N LEU A 55 -9.17 -4.75 6.41
CA LEU A 55 -9.03 -6.20 6.59
C LEU A 55 -9.76 -6.97 5.49
N PHE A 56 -10.99 -6.59 5.16
CA PHE A 56 -11.78 -7.24 4.12
C PHE A 56 -11.10 -7.10 2.74
N LEU A 57 -10.66 -5.90 2.39
CA LEU A 57 -9.95 -5.64 1.14
C LEU A 57 -8.62 -6.39 1.09
N THR A 58 -7.90 -6.43 2.21
CA THR A 58 -6.66 -7.20 2.32
C THR A 58 -6.92 -8.68 2.08
N PHE A 59 -7.91 -9.26 2.74
CA PHE A 59 -8.28 -10.65 2.53
C PHE A 59 -8.69 -10.93 1.07
N PHE A 60 -9.45 -10.03 0.46
CA PHE A 60 -9.84 -10.14 -0.95
C PHE A 60 -8.62 -10.12 -1.89
N ILE A 61 -7.68 -9.21 -1.66
CA ILE A 61 -6.43 -9.13 -2.41
C ILE A 61 -5.56 -10.36 -2.14
N MET A 62 -5.57 -10.89 -0.91
CA MET A 62 -4.75 -12.04 -0.44
C MET A 62 -5.26 -13.41 -0.87
N TRP A 63 -6.47 -13.50 -1.30
CA TRP A 63 -7.09 -14.78 -1.59
C TRP A 63 -6.25 -15.71 -2.49
N PRO A 64 -5.67 -15.22 -3.62
CA PRO A 64 -4.85 -16.07 -4.48
C PRO A 64 -3.58 -16.62 -3.82
N THR A 65 -2.94 -15.81 -2.94
CA THR A 65 -1.73 -16.26 -2.22
C THR A 65 -2.07 -17.29 -1.17
N PHE A 66 -3.20 -17.13 -0.48
CA PHE A 66 -3.67 -18.16 0.46
C PHE A 66 -4.01 -19.47 -0.23
N GLN A 67 -4.63 -19.42 -1.42
CA GLN A 67 -4.87 -20.63 -2.21
C GLN A 67 -3.56 -21.31 -2.58
N GLN A 68 -2.55 -20.55 -3.02
CA GLN A 68 -1.25 -21.10 -3.38
C GLN A 68 -0.54 -21.72 -2.17
N ILE A 69 -0.53 -21.07 -1.00
CA ILE A 69 0.03 -21.63 0.22
C ILE A 69 -0.71 -22.91 0.61
N ASN A 70 -2.02 -22.95 0.44
CA ASN A 70 -2.81 -24.13 0.74
C ASN A 70 -2.47 -25.29 -0.18
N GLU A 71 -2.30 -25.04 -1.48
CA GLU A 71 -1.99 -26.08 -2.49
C GLU A 71 -0.54 -26.55 -2.38
N ASP A 72 0.43 -25.64 -2.16
CA ASP A 72 1.85 -25.94 -2.22
C ASP A 72 2.42 -26.41 -0.85
N ALA A 73 1.79 -26.04 0.26
CA ALA A 73 2.30 -26.32 1.58
C ALA A 73 1.32 -27.11 2.47
N ILE A 74 0.07 -26.63 2.62
CA ILE A 74 -0.85 -27.21 3.62
C ILE A 74 -1.37 -28.58 3.17
N GLN A 75 -1.87 -28.69 1.94
CA GLN A 75 -2.40 -29.97 1.43
C GLN A 75 -1.35 -31.09 1.36
N PRO A 76 -0.12 -30.86 0.83
CA PRO A 76 0.91 -31.89 0.85
C PRO A 76 1.36 -32.27 2.27
N LEU A 77 1.35 -31.31 3.22
CA LEU A 77 1.65 -31.60 4.61
C LEU A 77 0.56 -32.49 5.26
N ASP A 78 -0.72 -32.16 5.03
CA ASP A 78 -1.85 -32.93 5.55
C ASP A 78 -1.91 -34.35 4.96
N ASN A 79 -1.50 -34.52 3.71
CA ASN A 79 -1.39 -35.82 3.05
C ASN A 79 -0.16 -36.63 3.51
N GLY A 80 0.79 -36.00 4.20
CA GLY A 80 2.03 -36.63 4.65
C GLY A 80 3.09 -36.76 3.55
N ASP A 81 2.94 -36.03 2.43
CA ASP A 81 3.85 -36.08 1.28
C ASP A 81 5.14 -35.28 1.53
N ILE A 82 5.07 -34.28 2.42
CA ILE A 82 6.20 -33.41 2.76
C ILE A 82 6.36 -33.27 4.27
N THR A 83 7.57 -32.93 4.69
CA THR A 83 7.89 -32.66 6.09
C THR A 83 7.46 -31.22 6.48
N ILE A 84 7.37 -30.96 7.80
CA ILE A 84 7.04 -29.61 8.32
C ILE A 84 8.05 -28.55 7.80
N GLU A 85 9.34 -28.92 7.70
CA GLU A 85 10.39 -28.01 7.22
C GLU A 85 10.21 -27.69 5.73
N GLU A 86 9.83 -28.66 4.92
CA GLU A 86 9.54 -28.48 3.51
C GLU A 86 8.27 -27.66 3.31
N ALA A 87 7.24 -27.90 4.10
CA ALA A 87 6.01 -27.11 4.09
C ALA A 87 6.26 -25.63 4.45
N TYR A 88 7.15 -25.38 5.45
CA TYR A 88 7.54 -24.01 5.80
C TYR A 88 8.23 -23.31 4.65
N LYS A 89 9.20 -23.97 3.98
CA LYS A 89 9.89 -23.41 2.81
C LYS A 89 8.93 -23.18 1.64
N ALA A 90 8.02 -24.11 1.38
CA ALA A 90 7.01 -23.97 0.36
C ALA A 90 6.05 -22.80 0.63
N ALA A 91 5.68 -22.55 1.89
CA ALA A 91 4.87 -21.40 2.26
C ALA A 91 5.65 -20.07 2.24
N GLU A 92 6.95 -20.09 2.52
CA GLU A 92 7.81 -18.90 2.49
C GLU A 92 7.98 -18.34 1.09
N THR A 93 8.10 -19.20 0.07
CA THR A 93 8.34 -18.81 -1.32
C THR A 93 7.31 -17.83 -1.87
N PRO A 94 5.99 -18.06 -1.82
CA PRO A 94 5.01 -17.11 -2.31
C PRO A 94 5.00 -15.79 -1.52
N ILE A 95 5.41 -15.81 -0.26
CA ILE A 95 5.54 -14.61 0.58
C ILE A 95 6.76 -13.79 0.13
N ARG A 96 7.90 -14.43 -0.10
CA ARG A 96 9.12 -13.74 -0.60
C ARG A 96 8.92 -13.14 -1.99
N ASP A 97 8.35 -13.90 -2.93
CA ASP A 97 8.00 -13.41 -4.28
C ASP A 97 7.17 -12.14 -4.23
N PHE A 98 6.21 -12.18 -3.32
CA PHE A 98 5.36 -11.05 -3.07
C PHE A 98 6.15 -9.84 -2.52
N MET A 99 7.02 -10.04 -1.55
CA MET A 99 7.83 -8.97 -0.96
C MET A 99 8.81 -8.39 -1.98
N TYR A 100 9.40 -9.20 -2.85
CA TYR A 100 10.31 -8.77 -3.90
C TYR A 100 9.68 -7.74 -4.85
N GLY A 101 8.51 -8.04 -5.38
CA GLY A 101 7.84 -7.18 -6.37
C GLY A 101 7.42 -5.80 -5.85
N GLN A 102 7.51 -5.57 -4.54
CA GLN A 102 7.04 -4.33 -3.91
C GLN A 102 8.13 -3.60 -3.09
N THR A 103 9.19 -4.27 -2.69
CA THR A 103 10.30 -3.63 -1.98
C THR A 103 11.12 -2.79 -2.96
N GLN A 104 11.36 -1.53 -2.61
CA GLN A 104 12.24 -0.68 -3.41
C GLN A 104 13.70 -1.06 -3.15
N GLU A 105 14.50 -1.14 -4.21
CA GLU A 105 15.92 -1.47 -4.13
C GLU A 105 16.68 -0.61 -3.11
N LYS A 106 16.40 0.69 -3.07
CA LYS A 106 17.04 1.63 -2.12
C LYS A 106 16.71 1.34 -0.65
N ASP A 107 15.51 0.81 -0.37
CA ASP A 107 15.12 0.47 0.99
C ASP A 107 15.74 -0.87 1.39
N LEU A 108 15.87 -1.82 0.46
CA LEU A 108 16.60 -3.06 0.67
C LEU A 108 18.10 -2.80 0.88
N HIS A 109 18.70 -1.96 0.02
CA HIS A 109 20.09 -1.53 0.14
C HIS A 109 20.40 -0.93 1.53
N LEU A 110 19.51 -0.05 2.02
CA LEU A 110 19.67 0.57 3.34
C LEU A 110 19.77 -0.49 4.46
N PHE A 111 18.94 -1.52 4.43
CA PHE A 111 18.96 -2.54 5.49
C PHE A 111 20.07 -3.57 5.32
N MET A 112 20.50 -3.85 4.10
CA MET A 112 21.71 -4.66 3.85
C MET A 112 22.95 -3.94 4.34
N ASP A 113 23.09 -2.63 4.07
CA ASP A 113 24.19 -1.81 4.62
C ASP A 113 24.22 -1.80 6.15
N ILE A 114 23.04 -1.75 6.80
CA ILE A 114 22.95 -1.79 8.27
C ILE A 114 23.37 -3.16 8.81
N ASP A 115 23.05 -4.23 8.10
CA ASP A 115 23.41 -5.61 8.45
C ASP A 115 24.88 -5.92 8.12
N GLY A 116 25.56 -5.04 7.36
CA GLY A 116 26.95 -5.18 6.94
C GLY A 116 27.14 -6.11 5.75
N GLU A 117 26.10 -6.32 4.97
CA GLU A 117 26.11 -7.09 3.72
C GLU A 117 26.29 -6.16 2.52
N ASP A 118 27.17 -6.52 1.58
CA ASP A 118 27.35 -5.76 0.35
C ASP A 118 26.13 -5.94 -0.58
N TYR A 119 25.58 -4.82 -1.04
CA TYR A 119 24.49 -4.84 -2.02
C TYR A 119 25.05 -5.14 -3.42
N PRO A 120 24.54 -6.16 -4.14
CA PRO A 120 25.00 -6.45 -5.49
C PRO A 120 24.62 -5.35 -6.48
N ASP A 121 25.44 -5.16 -7.54
CA ASP A 121 25.16 -4.17 -8.59
C ASP A 121 23.76 -4.31 -9.23
N GLN A 122 23.23 -5.54 -9.27
CA GLN A 122 21.87 -5.85 -9.69
C GLN A 122 21.28 -6.92 -8.77
N MET A 123 20.16 -6.59 -8.12
CA MET A 123 19.40 -7.55 -7.32
C MET A 123 18.58 -8.44 -8.23
N THR A 124 18.96 -9.71 -8.35
CA THR A 124 18.17 -10.74 -9.03
C THR A 124 17.23 -11.43 -8.04
N LEU A 125 16.22 -12.13 -8.57
CA LEU A 125 15.30 -12.90 -7.72
C LEU A 125 16.05 -13.97 -6.91
N GLU A 126 17.06 -14.62 -7.50
CA GLU A 126 17.89 -15.64 -6.83
C GLU A 126 18.65 -15.04 -5.64
N LEU A 127 19.33 -13.90 -5.84
CA LEU A 127 20.06 -13.20 -4.78
C LEU A 127 19.11 -12.70 -3.67
N TYR A 128 17.90 -12.29 -4.03
CA TYR A 128 16.90 -11.87 -3.04
C TYR A 128 16.46 -13.01 -2.13
N TYR A 129 16.44 -14.27 -2.61
CA TYR A 129 16.13 -15.42 -1.76
C TYR A 129 17.22 -15.72 -0.73
N ASP A 130 18.46 -15.31 -0.98
CA ASP A 130 19.59 -15.48 -0.05
C ASP A 130 19.58 -14.43 1.05
N VAL A 131 18.91 -13.27 0.83
CA VAL A 131 18.82 -12.20 1.84
C VAL A 131 17.98 -12.68 3.04
N PRO A 132 18.45 -12.50 4.30
CA PRO A 132 17.70 -12.88 5.48
C PRO A 132 16.34 -12.16 5.57
N MET A 133 15.30 -12.87 6.06
CA MET A 133 13.97 -12.27 6.25
C MET A 133 13.98 -11.10 7.25
N THR A 134 14.93 -11.09 8.19
CA THR A 134 15.17 -10.01 9.16
C THR A 134 15.49 -8.69 8.49
N THR A 135 16.17 -8.72 7.33
CA THR A 135 16.55 -7.56 6.50
C THR A 135 15.46 -7.20 5.52
N VAL A 136 14.82 -8.20 4.92
CA VAL A 136 13.76 -8.02 3.91
C VAL A 136 12.50 -7.41 4.51
N ILE A 137 12.04 -7.87 5.68
CA ILE A 137 10.78 -7.41 6.29
C ILE A 137 10.79 -5.90 6.58
N PRO A 138 11.80 -5.32 7.27
CA PRO A 138 11.82 -3.88 7.53
C PRO A 138 11.97 -3.05 6.25
N ALA A 139 12.80 -3.46 5.29
CA ALA A 139 12.95 -2.81 4.00
C ALA A 139 11.62 -2.68 3.28
N PHE A 140 10.89 -3.76 3.31
CA PHE A 140 9.57 -3.90 2.80
C PHE A 140 8.54 -2.97 3.47
N ILE A 141 8.50 -2.95 4.82
CA ILE A 141 7.57 -2.10 5.58
C ILE A 141 7.80 -0.62 5.24
N ILE A 142 9.06 -0.19 5.13
CA ILE A 142 9.39 1.20 4.77
C ILE A 142 8.95 1.53 3.34
N SER A 143 9.17 0.63 2.39
CA SER A 143 8.68 0.80 1.02
C SER A 143 7.16 0.97 0.98
N GLU A 144 6.43 0.16 1.73
CA GLU A 144 4.97 0.25 1.85
C GLU A 144 4.49 1.56 2.47
N LEU A 145 5.12 1.98 3.56
CA LEU A 145 4.82 3.27 4.18
C LEU A 145 5.01 4.42 3.19
N ARG A 146 6.09 4.41 2.44
CA ARG A 146 6.37 5.43 1.42
C ARG A 146 5.27 5.49 0.36
N TYR A 147 4.86 4.36 -0.21
CA TYR A 147 3.76 4.31 -1.17
C TYR A 147 2.44 4.78 -0.57
N ALA A 148 2.14 4.37 0.67
CA ALA A 148 0.94 4.79 1.37
C ALA A 148 0.90 6.31 1.58
N PHE A 149 2.02 6.93 1.96
CA PHE A 149 2.13 8.37 2.14
C PHE A 149 2.00 9.13 0.81
N ILE A 150 2.63 8.65 -0.25
CA ILE A 150 2.52 9.28 -1.58
C ILE A 150 1.06 9.27 -2.05
N MET A 151 0.38 8.12 -1.97
CA MET A 151 -1.03 8.01 -2.37
C MET A 151 -1.94 8.84 -1.46
N GLY A 152 -1.73 8.79 -0.15
CA GLY A 152 -2.47 9.60 0.80
C GLY A 152 -2.34 11.10 0.52
N PHE A 153 -1.12 11.55 0.21
CA PHE A 153 -0.87 12.94 -0.15
C PHE A 153 -1.57 13.35 -1.46
N LEU A 154 -1.50 12.50 -2.49
CA LEU A 154 -2.18 12.78 -3.77
C LEU A 154 -3.70 12.92 -3.58
N ILE A 155 -4.30 12.07 -2.74
CA ILE A 155 -5.74 12.16 -2.40
C ILE A 155 -6.03 13.46 -1.63
N TYR A 156 -5.08 13.94 -0.82
CA TYR A 156 -5.27 15.14 0.00
C TYR A 156 -5.29 16.43 -0.82
N ILE A 157 -4.58 16.50 -1.96
CA ILE A 157 -4.42 17.72 -2.79
C ILE A 157 -5.76 18.38 -3.15
N PRO A 158 -6.76 17.71 -3.73
CA PRO A 158 -8.01 18.37 -4.14
C PRO A 158 -8.76 18.98 -2.94
N PHE A 159 -8.66 18.38 -1.77
CA PHE A 159 -9.31 18.88 -0.56
C PHE A 159 -8.60 20.11 0.02
N ILE A 160 -7.27 20.17 -0.05
CA ILE A 160 -6.51 21.38 0.33
C ILE A 160 -6.90 22.58 -0.56
N VAL A 161 -7.07 22.33 -1.85
CA VAL A 161 -7.48 23.42 -2.78
C VAL A 161 -8.82 24.01 -2.36
N ILE A 162 -9.79 23.17 -1.98
CA ILE A 162 -11.09 23.65 -1.45
C ILE A 162 -10.89 24.48 -0.18
N ASP A 163 -10.07 23.99 0.77
CA ASP A 163 -9.78 24.74 2.00
C ASP A 163 -9.18 26.12 1.72
N MET A 164 -8.22 26.19 0.78
CA MET A 164 -7.57 27.45 0.40
C MET A 164 -8.55 28.43 -0.24
N VAL A 165 -9.42 27.94 -1.14
CA VAL A 165 -10.44 28.78 -1.79
C VAL A 165 -11.42 29.33 -0.76
N VAL A 166 -11.96 28.47 0.09
CA VAL A 166 -12.90 28.89 1.15
C VAL A 166 -12.22 29.88 2.12
N ALA A 167 -10.99 29.60 2.55
CA ALA A 167 -10.24 30.48 3.44
C ALA A 167 -10.02 31.88 2.79
N SER A 168 -9.65 31.94 1.52
CA SER A 168 -9.43 33.21 0.83
C SER A 168 -10.72 34.04 0.70
N VAL A 169 -11.85 33.38 0.42
CA VAL A 169 -13.16 34.06 0.38
C VAL A 169 -13.56 34.61 1.76
N LEU A 170 -13.45 33.79 2.82
CA LEU A 170 -13.78 34.22 4.19
C LEU A 170 -12.89 35.41 4.65
N MET A 171 -11.60 35.36 4.35
CA MET A 171 -10.69 36.46 4.66
C MET A 171 -11.05 37.74 3.92
N SER A 172 -11.43 37.64 2.63
CA SER A 172 -11.85 38.81 1.84
C SER A 172 -13.12 39.46 2.35
N MET A 173 -14.01 38.69 2.98
CA MET A 173 -15.23 39.18 3.63
C MET A 173 -15.00 39.70 5.06
N GLY A 174 -13.76 39.67 5.57
CA GLY A 174 -13.42 40.10 6.92
C GLY A 174 -13.82 39.11 8.04
N MET A 175 -14.22 37.88 7.66
CA MET A 175 -14.70 36.86 8.62
C MET A 175 -13.52 36.02 9.19
N MET A 176 -12.56 36.69 9.83
CA MET A 176 -11.34 36.03 10.33
C MET A 176 -11.59 35.07 11.51
N MET A 177 -12.70 35.20 12.24
CA MET A 177 -12.99 34.36 13.41
C MET A 177 -13.65 33.02 13.05
N LEU A 178 -14.12 32.82 11.82
CA LEU A 178 -14.74 31.57 11.42
C LEU A 178 -13.68 30.58 10.93
N PRO A 179 -13.65 29.34 11.47
CA PRO A 179 -12.70 28.33 11.01
C PRO A 179 -13.03 27.88 9.58
N PRO A 180 -12.12 28.12 8.61
CA PRO A 180 -12.37 27.80 7.19
C PRO A 180 -12.68 26.32 6.95
N THR A 181 -12.09 25.44 7.75
CA THR A 181 -12.27 23.98 7.65
C THR A 181 -13.72 23.53 7.93
N THR A 182 -14.42 24.24 8.81
CA THR A 182 -15.84 23.95 9.11
C THR A 182 -16.75 24.35 7.94
N ILE A 183 -16.43 25.48 7.30
CA ILE A 183 -17.22 26.00 6.16
C ILE A 183 -16.90 25.20 4.87
N SER A 184 -15.68 24.71 4.71
CA SER A 184 -15.26 23.90 3.54
C SER A 184 -15.82 22.47 3.57
N LEU A 185 -16.15 21.93 4.74
CA LEU A 185 -16.59 20.55 4.92
C LEU A 185 -17.75 20.12 4.00
N PRO A 186 -18.87 20.86 3.86
CA PRO A 186 -19.92 20.48 2.94
C PRO A 186 -19.48 20.43 1.48
N PHE A 187 -18.60 21.34 1.06
CA PHE A 187 -18.06 21.35 -0.31
C PHE A 187 -17.14 20.15 -0.57
N LYS A 188 -16.35 19.73 0.42
CA LYS A 188 -15.52 18.54 0.35
C LYS A 188 -16.35 17.26 0.24
N ILE A 189 -17.40 17.14 1.04
CA ILE A 189 -18.31 15.99 0.99
C ILE A 189 -19.01 15.96 -0.38
N LEU A 190 -19.49 17.11 -0.87
CA LEU A 190 -20.13 17.19 -2.18
C LEU A 190 -19.17 16.76 -3.30
N LEU A 191 -17.94 17.28 -3.31
CA LEU A 191 -16.91 16.87 -4.29
C LEU A 191 -16.70 15.37 -4.23
N PHE A 192 -16.54 14.80 -3.03
CA PHE A 192 -16.27 13.39 -2.84
C PHE A 192 -17.41 12.50 -3.37
N ILE A 193 -18.67 12.91 -3.16
CA ILE A 193 -19.85 12.18 -3.68
C ILE A 193 -19.92 12.30 -5.20
N LEU A 194 -19.76 13.52 -5.76
CA LEU A 194 -19.84 13.73 -7.21
C LEU A 194 -18.72 13.03 -7.99
N ALA A 195 -17.55 12.89 -7.40
CA ALA A 195 -16.42 12.19 -8.01
C ALA A 195 -16.46 10.66 -7.83
N ASP A 196 -17.52 10.10 -7.21
CA ASP A 196 -17.56 8.69 -6.79
C ASP A 196 -16.29 8.30 -6.00
N GLY A 197 -15.97 9.10 -4.99
CA GLY A 197 -14.69 9.09 -4.30
C GLY A 197 -14.33 7.74 -3.67
N TRP A 198 -15.31 6.97 -3.19
CA TRP A 198 -15.05 5.63 -2.65
C TRP A 198 -14.52 4.68 -3.72
N ASN A 199 -15.18 4.63 -4.86
CA ASN A 199 -14.77 3.77 -5.97
C ASN A 199 -13.40 4.20 -6.52
N LEU A 200 -13.17 5.50 -6.65
CA LEU A 200 -11.91 6.05 -7.13
C LEU A 200 -10.75 5.73 -6.17
N VAL A 201 -10.91 5.93 -4.86
CA VAL A 201 -9.85 5.69 -3.88
C VAL A 201 -9.59 4.20 -3.73
N ILE A 202 -10.62 3.38 -3.49
CA ILE A 202 -10.46 1.93 -3.32
C ILE A 202 -9.92 1.32 -4.62
N GLY A 203 -10.47 1.69 -5.77
CA GLY A 203 -10.01 1.21 -7.06
C GLY A 203 -8.57 1.59 -7.37
N SER A 204 -8.14 2.82 -7.03
CA SER A 204 -6.75 3.25 -7.21
C SER A 204 -5.79 2.49 -6.30
N VAL A 205 -6.17 2.29 -5.04
CA VAL A 205 -5.36 1.52 -4.09
C VAL A 205 -5.24 0.06 -4.51
N VAL A 206 -6.35 -0.59 -4.85
CA VAL A 206 -6.37 -1.98 -5.29
C VAL A 206 -5.54 -2.17 -6.56
N LYS A 207 -5.64 -1.28 -7.54
CA LYS A 207 -4.85 -1.34 -8.79
C LYS A 207 -3.34 -1.26 -8.59
N THR A 208 -2.86 -0.72 -7.47
CA THR A 208 -1.41 -0.69 -7.19
C THR A 208 -0.85 -2.06 -6.80
N PHE A 209 -1.71 -3.05 -6.57
CA PHE A 209 -1.32 -4.44 -6.25
C PHE A 209 -1.42 -5.38 -7.45
N TYR A 210 -2.01 -4.93 -8.53
CA TYR A 210 -2.14 -5.65 -9.80
C TYR A 210 -1.34 -4.94 -10.89
#